data_e47be9bfa54a52cc341c57bdf260efc5
#
_entry.id   e47be9bfa54a52cc341c57bdf260efc5
#
_cell.length_a   1.000
_cell.length_b   1.000
_cell.length_c   1.000
_cell.angle_alpha   90.00
_cell.angle_beta   90.00
_cell.angle_gamma   90.00
#
_symmetry.space_group_name_H-M   'P 1'
#
loop_
_entity.id
_entity.type
_entity.pdbx_description
1 polymer ?
#
loop_
_entity_poly.entity_id
_entity_poly.type
_entity_poly.pdbx_seq_one_letter_code
_entity_poly.pdbx_strand_id
1 'polypeptide(L)'
;MLANVVFQAVPLQILRNVRIIYYLRIYIGGFAFLFLYNVATGIFTSLGDSKTPLYFLIGSSLGNIFLDYWFVAGLHWGVAGVAWATFIAQGIACVLALITMVKRLRQIKTDKKAEYFSADMLKRIARIAIPSILQQSFVSIGNIFVQGLINSFGSSVIAGYSAAIKLNTFTITS
;
A
#
# COMPACT_ATOMS: atom_id res chain seq x y z
N MET A 1 5.69 4.01 0.25
CA MET A 1 4.70 5.09 0.45
C MET A 1 4.12 5.12 1.86
N LEU A 2 3.76 3.99 2.46
CA LEU A 2 3.14 3.89 3.79
C LEU A 2 4.09 4.15 4.96
N ALA A 3 5.36 3.75 4.89
CA ALA A 3 6.35 4.05 5.93
C ALA A 3 6.53 5.56 6.15
N ASN A 4 6.45 6.38 5.11
CA ASN A 4 6.54 7.82 5.22
C ASN A 4 5.33 8.45 5.93
N VAL A 5 4.11 7.91 5.75
CA VAL A 5 2.90 8.43 6.40
C VAL A 5 2.94 8.15 7.91
N VAL A 6 3.44 6.97 8.30
CA VAL A 6 3.55 6.57 9.71
C VAL A 6 4.62 7.38 10.43
N PHE A 7 5.79 7.64 9.81
CA PHE A 7 6.85 8.48 10.41
C PHE A 7 6.49 9.96 10.48
N GLN A 8 5.64 10.46 9.58
CA GLN A 8 5.26 11.87 9.51
C GLN A 8 4.16 12.28 10.50
N ALA A 9 3.36 11.33 11.00
CA ALA A 9 2.18 11.64 11.81
C ALA A 9 2.40 11.59 13.33
N VAL A 10 3.58 11.15 13.81
CA VAL A 10 3.71 10.81 15.23
C VAL A 10 4.77 11.67 15.92
N PRO A 11 4.35 12.66 16.75
CA PRO A 11 5.25 13.28 17.72
C PRO A 11 5.83 12.20 18.65
N LEU A 12 7.11 12.29 18.99
CA LEU A 12 7.84 11.35 19.87
C LEU A 12 7.12 11.03 21.19
N GLN A 13 6.26 11.93 21.68
CA GLN A 13 5.43 11.72 22.88
C GLN A 13 4.31 10.69 22.69
N ILE A 14 3.87 10.48 21.46
CA ILE A 14 2.79 9.52 21.13
C ILE A 14 3.33 8.09 20.97
N LEU A 15 4.63 7.93 20.70
CA LEU A 15 5.30 6.61 20.69
C LEU A 15 5.26 5.90 22.06
N ARG A 16 4.99 6.61 23.15
CA ARG A 16 4.80 6.05 24.50
C ARG A 16 3.43 5.38 24.70
N ASN A 17 2.47 5.56 23.79
CA ASN A 17 1.15 4.94 23.93
C ASN A 17 1.13 3.52 23.36
N VAL A 18 0.92 2.56 24.22
CA VAL A 18 0.79 1.11 23.91
C VAL A 18 -0.17 0.83 22.73
N ARG A 19 -1.19 1.68 22.54
CA ARG A 19 -2.19 1.56 21.45
C ARG A 19 -1.59 1.79 20.07
N ILE A 20 -0.61 2.69 19.94
CA ILE A 20 0.03 2.99 18.66
C ILE A 20 0.99 1.88 18.27
N ILE A 21 1.72 1.33 19.24
CA ILE A 21 2.61 0.18 19.00
C ILE A 21 1.78 -1.03 18.55
N TYR A 22 0.61 -1.24 19.15
CA TYR A 22 -0.30 -2.31 18.75
C TYR A 22 -0.83 -2.11 17.32
N TYR A 23 -1.27 -0.90 16.98
CA TYR A 23 -1.66 -0.53 15.62
C TYR A 23 -0.54 -0.79 14.61
N LEU A 24 0.68 -0.34 14.95
CA LEU A 24 1.84 -0.49 14.08
C LEU A 24 2.19 -1.96 13.82
N ARG A 25 2.09 -2.81 14.84
CA ARG A 25 2.34 -4.27 14.70
C ARG A 25 1.34 -4.93 13.75
N ILE A 26 0.06 -4.61 13.86
CA ILE A 26 -0.98 -5.11 12.95
C ILE A 26 -0.69 -4.64 11.53
N TYR A 27 -0.31 -3.36 11.37
CA TYR A 27 -0.03 -2.76 10.08
C TYR A 27 1.21 -3.37 9.41
N ILE A 28 2.27 -3.64 10.17
CA ILE A 28 3.47 -4.32 9.68
C ILE A 28 3.11 -5.76 9.26
N GLY A 29 2.26 -6.46 10.02
CA GLY A 29 1.75 -7.77 9.62
C GLY A 29 0.97 -7.74 8.29
N GLY A 30 0.19 -6.68 8.07
CA GLY A 30 -0.54 -6.45 6.81
C GLY A 30 0.35 -6.12 5.60
N PHE A 31 1.60 -5.72 5.84
CA PHE A 31 2.54 -5.37 4.76
C PHE A 31 2.81 -6.55 3.80
N ALA A 32 2.81 -7.77 4.31
CA ALA A 32 2.95 -8.96 3.48
C ALA A 32 1.80 -9.11 2.48
N PHE A 33 0.56 -8.87 2.91
CA PHE A 33 -0.61 -8.90 2.03
C PHE A 33 -0.56 -7.78 0.99
N LEU A 34 -0.15 -6.59 1.40
CA LEU A 34 0.03 -5.45 0.50
C LEU A 34 1.09 -5.76 -0.58
N PHE A 35 2.21 -6.35 -0.18
CA PHE A 35 3.27 -6.75 -1.10
C PHE A 35 2.76 -7.77 -2.14
N LEU A 36 2.13 -8.85 -1.68
CA LEU A 36 1.58 -9.89 -2.56
C LEU A 36 0.49 -9.34 -3.49
N TYR A 37 -0.37 -8.46 -2.99
CA TYR A 37 -1.37 -7.79 -3.81
C TYR A 37 -0.73 -6.94 -4.91
N ASN A 38 0.33 -6.17 -4.61
CA ASN A 38 1.04 -5.38 -5.61
C ASN A 38 1.72 -6.25 -6.67
N VAL A 39 2.29 -7.40 -6.27
CA VAL A 39 2.85 -8.38 -7.23
C VAL A 39 1.75 -8.90 -8.15
N ALA A 40 0.61 -9.32 -7.60
CA ALA A 40 -0.52 -9.79 -8.40
C ALA A 40 -1.04 -8.72 -9.36
N THR A 41 -1.18 -7.48 -8.90
CA THR A 41 -1.58 -6.33 -9.72
C THR A 41 -0.59 -6.06 -10.85
N GLY A 42 0.72 -6.12 -10.58
CA GLY A 42 1.77 -5.99 -11.59
C GLY A 42 1.67 -7.07 -12.67
N ILE A 43 1.38 -8.31 -12.29
CA ILE A 43 1.18 -9.42 -13.24
C ILE A 43 -0.08 -9.18 -14.09
N PHE A 44 -1.21 -8.78 -13.51
CA PHE A 44 -2.42 -8.45 -14.28
C PHE A 44 -2.16 -7.34 -15.29
N THR A 45 -1.50 -6.27 -14.86
CA THR A 45 -1.16 -5.14 -15.73
C THR A 45 -0.25 -5.56 -16.87
N SER A 46 0.74 -6.43 -16.62
CA SER A 46 1.63 -6.96 -17.66
C SER A 46 0.91 -7.89 -18.66
N LEU A 47 -0.19 -8.52 -18.24
CA LEU A 47 -1.08 -9.30 -19.11
C LEU A 47 -2.10 -8.44 -19.88
N GLY A 48 -2.07 -7.11 -19.72
CA GLY A 48 -3.02 -6.17 -20.34
C GLY A 48 -4.38 -6.10 -19.65
N ASP A 49 -4.53 -6.75 -18.48
CA ASP A 49 -5.78 -6.74 -17.70
C ASP A 49 -5.71 -5.72 -16.56
N SER A 50 -6.00 -4.46 -16.88
CA SER A 50 -6.06 -3.39 -15.87
C SER A 50 -7.43 -3.32 -15.17
N LYS A 51 -8.46 -3.99 -15.69
CA LYS A 51 -9.81 -3.94 -15.12
C LYS A 51 -9.93 -4.80 -13.86
N THR A 52 -9.33 -5.98 -13.85
CA THR A 52 -9.39 -6.90 -12.71
C THR A 52 -8.78 -6.29 -11.44
N PRO A 53 -7.56 -5.68 -11.45
CA PRO A 53 -7.05 -4.97 -10.28
C PRO A 53 -7.93 -3.81 -9.82
N LEU A 54 -8.54 -3.08 -10.76
CA LEU A 54 -9.45 -1.98 -10.43
C LEU A 54 -10.68 -2.47 -9.66
N TYR A 55 -11.30 -3.57 -10.08
CA TYR A 55 -12.44 -4.15 -9.35
C TYR A 55 -12.05 -4.61 -7.94
N PHE A 56 -10.86 -5.18 -7.77
CA PHE A 56 -10.38 -5.55 -6.44
C PHE A 56 -10.11 -4.32 -5.57
N LEU A 57 -9.57 -3.24 -6.15
CA LEU A 57 -9.35 -1.99 -5.44
C LEU A 57 -10.66 -1.38 -4.95
N ILE A 58 -11.67 -1.28 -5.83
CA ILE A 58 -13.00 -0.75 -5.48
C ILE A 58 -13.65 -1.63 -4.41
N GLY A 59 -13.69 -2.94 -4.61
CA GLY A 59 -14.29 -3.87 -3.65
C GLY A 59 -13.61 -3.86 -2.30
N SER A 60 -12.27 -3.82 -2.28
CA SER A 60 -11.48 -3.71 -1.05
C SER A 60 -11.73 -2.39 -0.32
N SER A 61 -11.81 -1.27 -1.05
CA SER A 61 -12.08 0.04 -0.45
C SER A 61 -13.47 0.12 0.17
N LEU A 62 -14.48 -0.36 -0.53
CA LEU A 62 -15.84 -0.40 -0.01
C LEU A 62 -15.95 -1.35 1.20
N GLY A 63 -15.33 -2.52 1.11
CA GLY A 63 -15.26 -3.47 2.22
C GLY A 63 -14.53 -2.90 3.44
N ASN A 64 -13.45 -2.17 3.24
CA ASN A 64 -12.72 -1.50 4.30
C ASN A 64 -13.58 -0.45 5.00
N ILE A 65 -14.29 0.43 4.25
CA ILE A 65 -15.19 1.43 4.82
C ILE A 65 -16.29 0.76 5.67
N PHE A 66 -16.88 -0.33 5.18
CA PHE A 66 -17.90 -1.06 5.91
C PHE A 66 -17.36 -1.68 7.20
N LEU A 67 -16.19 -2.31 7.16
CA LEU A 67 -15.52 -2.90 8.32
C LEU A 67 -15.08 -1.83 9.32
N ASP A 68 -14.56 -0.70 8.85
CA ASP A 68 -14.21 0.44 9.70
C ASP A 68 -15.41 0.94 10.49
N TYR A 69 -16.54 1.15 9.79
CA TYR A 69 -17.78 1.58 10.44
C TYR A 69 -18.26 0.54 11.48
N TRP A 70 -18.26 -0.73 11.12
CA TRP A 70 -18.70 -1.80 12.03
C TRP A 70 -17.81 -1.93 13.26
N PHE A 71 -16.49 -1.91 13.09
CA PHE A 71 -15.56 -2.10 14.21
C PHE A 71 -15.47 -0.85 15.10
N VAL A 72 -15.60 0.35 14.53
CA VAL A 72 -15.52 1.59 15.29
C VAL A 72 -16.87 1.93 15.93
N ALA A 73 -17.95 1.93 15.17
CA ALA A 73 -19.27 2.33 15.64
C ALA A 73 -20.03 1.17 16.31
N GLY A 74 -19.93 -0.06 15.78
CA GLY A 74 -20.63 -1.23 16.31
C GLY A 74 -19.93 -1.87 17.52
N LEU A 75 -18.62 -2.13 17.42
CA LEU A 75 -17.87 -2.83 18.46
C LEU A 75 -17.10 -1.89 19.40
N HIS A 76 -17.09 -0.58 19.13
CA HIS A 76 -16.38 0.45 19.91
C HIS A 76 -14.88 0.19 20.11
N TRP A 77 -14.23 -0.49 19.15
CA TRP A 77 -12.81 -0.84 19.22
C TRP A 77 -11.88 0.36 18.95
N GLY A 78 -12.41 1.50 18.54
CA GLY A 78 -11.64 2.71 18.27
C GLY A 78 -10.53 2.49 17.24
N VAL A 79 -9.33 2.96 17.56
CA VAL A 79 -8.15 2.89 16.64
C VAL A 79 -7.75 1.45 16.32
N ALA A 80 -7.90 0.51 17.26
CA ALA A 80 -7.62 -0.90 17.00
C ALA A 80 -8.59 -1.50 15.97
N GLY A 81 -9.85 -1.06 15.98
CA GLY A 81 -10.86 -1.47 15.01
C GLY A 81 -10.47 -1.11 13.58
N VAL A 82 -10.00 0.13 13.36
CA VAL A 82 -9.51 0.59 12.04
C VAL A 82 -8.32 -0.26 11.57
N ALA A 83 -7.38 -0.57 12.46
CA ALA A 83 -6.23 -1.40 12.10
C ALA A 83 -6.65 -2.81 11.65
N TRP A 84 -7.55 -3.45 12.38
CA TRP A 84 -8.06 -4.77 12.04
C TRP A 84 -8.92 -4.76 10.78
N ALA A 85 -9.76 -3.75 10.58
CA ALA A 85 -10.55 -3.59 9.37
C ALA A 85 -9.65 -3.51 8.13
N THR A 86 -8.61 -2.68 8.18
CA THR A 86 -7.64 -2.54 7.10
C THR A 86 -6.88 -3.86 6.84
N PHE A 87 -6.44 -4.54 7.91
CA PHE A 87 -5.74 -5.82 7.80
C PHE A 87 -6.62 -6.89 7.13
N ILE A 88 -7.87 -7.02 7.56
CA ILE A 88 -8.82 -8.00 7.02
C ILE A 88 -9.17 -7.67 5.56
N ALA A 89 -9.49 -6.41 5.26
CA ALA A 89 -9.81 -5.98 3.90
C ALA A 89 -8.67 -6.23 2.92
N GLN A 90 -7.43 -5.92 3.31
CA GLN A 90 -6.23 -6.19 2.52
C GLN A 90 -5.97 -7.69 2.37
N GLY A 91 -6.16 -8.47 3.44
CA GLY A 91 -6.04 -9.93 3.39
C GLY A 91 -7.01 -10.56 2.39
N ILE A 92 -8.28 -10.19 2.46
CA ILE A 92 -9.31 -10.67 1.52
C ILE A 92 -8.97 -10.26 0.09
N ALA A 93 -8.62 -9.00 -0.15
CA ALA A 93 -8.26 -8.51 -1.48
C ALA A 93 -7.04 -9.27 -2.04
N CYS A 94 -6.02 -9.51 -1.22
CA CYS A 94 -4.83 -10.27 -1.58
C CYS A 94 -5.19 -11.70 -1.99
N VAL A 95 -5.97 -12.41 -1.18
CA VAL A 95 -6.37 -13.80 -1.46
C VAL A 95 -7.19 -13.87 -2.76
N LEU A 96 -8.15 -12.99 -2.96
CA LEU A 96 -8.95 -12.94 -4.18
C LEU A 96 -8.10 -12.63 -5.41
N ALA A 97 -7.17 -11.68 -5.30
CA ALA A 97 -6.25 -11.34 -6.37
C ALA A 97 -5.35 -12.54 -6.74
N LEU A 98 -4.79 -13.23 -5.76
CA LEU A 98 -3.95 -14.41 -5.98
C LEU A 98 -4.73 -15.56 -6.62
N ILE A 99 -5.94 -15.86 -6.13
CA ILE A 99 -6.79 -16.92 -6.72
C ILE A 99 -7.10 -16.60 -8.19
N THR A 100 -7.48 -15.36 -8.47
CA THR A 100 -7.80 -14.93 -9.83
C THR A 100 -6.56 -14.93 -10.73
N MET A 101 -5.42 -14.49 -10.21
CA MET A 101 -4.14 -14.55 -10.90
C MET A 101 -3.78 -15.99 -11.30
N VAL A 102 -3.86 -16.94 -10.36
CA VAL A 102 -3.56 -18.34 -10.64
C VAL A 102 -4.52 -18.92 -11.67
N LYS A 103 -5.83 -18.60 -11.60
CA LYS A 103 -6.81 -19.00 -12.60
C LYS A 103 -6.47 -18.47 -13.98
N ARG A 104 -6.07 -17.21 -14.10
CA ARG A 104 -5.67 -16.58 -15.36
C ARG A 104 -4.40 -17.21 -15.92
N LEU A 105 -3.38 -17.40 -15.09
CA LEU A 105 -2.12 -18.03 -15.53
C LEU A 105 -2.34 -19.46 -16.04
N ARG A 106 -3.24 -20.23 -15.43
CA ARG A 106 -3.59 -21.58 -15.88
C ARG A 106 -4.30 -21.61 -17.25
N GLN A 107 -4.94 -20.51 -17.64
CA GLN A 107 -5.60 -20.41 -18.95
C GLN A 107 -4.62 -20.11 -20.09
N ILE A 108 -3.42 -19.63 -19.77
CA ILE A 108 -2.36 -19.39 -20.75
C ILE A 108 -1.72 -20.73 -21.10
N LYS A 109 -2.06 -21.25 -22.28
CA LYS A 109 -1.41 -22.45 -22.81
C LYS A 109 0.03 -22.11 -23.16
N THR A 110 0.96 -22.68 -22.45
CA THR A 110 2.40 -22.57 -22.74
C THR A 110 2.90 -23.92 -23.24
N ASP A 111 3.35 -23.98 -24.49
CA ASP A 111 3.89 -25.20 -25.10
C ASP A 111 5.26 -25.60 -24.54
N LYS A 112 5.93 -24.70 -23.84
CA LYS A 112 7.23 -24.96 -23.22
C LYS A 112 7.07 -25.10 -21.69
N LYS A 113 7.70 -26.13 -21.13
CA LYS A 113 7.85 -26.25 -19.68
C LYS A 113 8.56 -24.98 -19.19
N ALA A 114 7.87 -24.21 -18.35
CA ALA A 114 8.48 -23.04 -17.72
C ALA A 114 9.62 -23.49 -16.80
N GLU A 115 10.80 -22.89 -16.97
CA GLU A 115 11.88 -23.05 -16.01
C GLU A 115 11.46 -22.37 -14.69
N TYR A 116 11.64 -23.06 -13.57
CA TYR A 116 11.31 -22.52 -12.25
C TYR A 116 12.14 -21.29 -11.89
N PHE A 117 13.31 -21.13 -12.48
CA PHE A 117 14.22 -20.03 -12.26
C PHE A 117 15.04 -19.74 -13.53
N SER A 118 15.02 -18.49 -13.97
CA SER A 118 15.85 -18.01 -15.07
C SER A 118 16.68 -16.82 -14.60
N ALA A 119 18.01 -17.01 -14.55
CA ALA A 119 18.96 -15.97 -14.17
C ALA A 119 18.93 -14.77 -15.12
N ASP A 120 18.70 -15.01 -16.43
CA ASP A 120 18.58 -13.94 -17.42
C ASP A 120 17.33 -13.07 -17.18
N MET A 121 16.21 -13.68 -16.83
CA MET A 121 14.99 -12.96 -16.49
C MET A 121 15.21 -12.12 -15.22
N LEU A 122 15.81 -12.70 -14.19
CA LEU A 122 16.14 -12.00 -12.96
C LEU A 122 17.05 -10.79 -13.23
N LYS A 123 18.07 -10.95 -14.07
CA LYS A 123 19.00 -9.86 -14.45
C LYS A 123 18.26 -8.73 -15.20
N ARG A 124 17.33 -9.07 -16.08
CA ARG A 124 16.50 -8.08 -16.79
C ARG A 124 15.59 -7.32 -15.82
N ILE A 125 14.92 -8.02 -14.91
CA ILE A 125 14.07 -7.42 -13.87
C ILE A 125 14.94 -6.51 -12.98
N ALA A 126 16.07 -6.98 -12.50
CA ALA A 126 16.97 -6.20 -11.64
C ALA A 126 17.48 -4.93 -12.33
N ARG A 127 17.81 -4.99 -13.62
CA ARG A 127 18.25 -3.83 -14.40
C ARG A 127 17.21 -2.70 -14.44
N ILE A 128 15.94 -3.03 -14.41
CA ILE A 128 14.85 -2.05 -14.40
C ILE A 128 14.47 -1.66 -12.96
N ALA A 129 14.39 -2.65 -12.08
CA ALA A 129 13.94 -2.45 -10.71
C ALA A 129 14.92 -1.63 -9.87
N ILE A 130 16.25 -1.88 -10.00
CA ILE A 130 17.25 -1.18 -9.19
C ILE A 130 17.23 0.34 -9.43
N PRO A 131 17.29 0.86 -10.67
CA PRO A 131 17.19 2.30 -10.91
C PRO A 131 15.87 2.89 -10.41
N SER A 132 14.75 2.18 -10.59
CA SER A 132 13.44 2.63 -10.13
C SER A 132 13.35 2.70 -8.60
N ILE A 133 13.94 1.72 -7.90
CA ILE A 133 14.01 1.71 -6.43
C ILE A 133 14.86 2.89 -5.94
N LEU A 134 16.02 3.12 -6.55
CA LEU A 134 16.90 4.24 -6.20
C LEU A 134 16.20 5.58 -6.43
N GLN A 135 15.56 5.76 -7.58
CA GLN A 135 14.78 6.96 -7.88
C GLN A 135 13.71 7.21 -6.82
N GLN A 136 12.92 6.19 -6.49
CA GLN A 136 11.86 6.30 -5.48
C GLN A 136 12.42 6.56 -4.08
N SER A 137 13.58 5.99 -3.76
CA SER A 137 14.27 6.24 -2.49
C SER A 137 14.72 7.70 -2.37
N PHE A 138 15.30 8.28 -3.42
CA PHE A 138 15.68 9.69 -3.43
C PHE A 138 14.49 10.62 -3.26
N VAL A 139 13.38 10.35 -3.97
CA VAL A 139 12.13 11.11 -3.80
C VAL A 139 11.60 11.00 -2.36
N SER A 140 11.65 9.81 -1.77
CA SER A 140 11.20 9.59 -0.39
C SER A 140 12.07 10.34 0.63
N ILE A 141 13.39 10.32 0.46
CA ILE A 141 14.33 11.08 1.29
C ILE A 141 14.07 12.58 1.16
N GLY A 142 13.90 13.09 -0.08
CA GLY A 142 13.54 14.48 -0.31
C GLY A 142 12.26 14.90 0.41
N ASN A 143 11.23 14.07 0.36
CA ASN A 143 9.98 14.31 1.06
C ASN A 143 10.14 14.37 2.58
N ILE A 144 11.03 13.53 3.16
CA ILE A 144 11.34 13.58 4.61
C ILE A 144 11.99 14.93 4.98
N PHE A 145 12.95 15.41 4.19
CA PHE A 145 13.58 16.72 4.42
C PHE A 145 12.56 17.86 4.33
N VAL A 146 11.74 17.87 3.28
CA VAL A 146 10.68 18.88 3.10
C VAL A 146 9.70 18.85 4.27
N GLN A 147 9.28 17.66 4.69
CA GLN A 147 8.36 17.51 5.84
C GLN A 147 9.01 17.99 7.13
N GLY A 148 10.29 17.70 7.36
CA GLY A 148 11.04 18.20 8.51
C GLY A 148 11.07 19.73 8.55
N LEU A 149 11.31 20.37 7.40
CA LEU A 149 11.31 21.80 7.26
C LEU A 149 9.91 22.39 7.53
N ILE A 150 8.86 21.82 6.95
CA ILE A 150 7.49 22.29 7.13
C ILE A 150 7.04 22.17 8.59
N ASN A 151 7.44 21.13 9.29
CA ASN A 151 7.14 20.93 10.69
C ASN A 151 7.75 22.03 11.59
N SER A 152 8.83 22.68 11.14
CA SER A 152 9.45 23.80 11.88
C SER A 152 8.66 25.11 11.82
N PHE A 153 7.76 25.27 10.83
CA PHE A 153 6.96 26.48 10.63
C PHE A 153 5.62 26.52 11.41
N GLY A 154 5.29 25.44 12.12
CA GLY A 154 4.09 25.37 12.96
C GLY A 154 2.86 24.76 12.27
N SER A 155 1.79 24.58 13.07
CA SER A 155 0.62 23.77 12.69
C SER A 155 -0.19 24.32 11.53
N SER A 156 -0.29 25.63 11.36
CA SER A 156 -1.03 26.27 10.25
C SER A 156 -0.37 26.01 8.90
N VAL A 157 0.96 26.02 8.83
CA VAL A 157 1.71 25.72 7.59
C VAL A 157 1.60 24.25 7.25
N ILE A 158 1.65 23.35 8.24
CA ILE A 158 1.45 21.91 8.06
C ILE A 158 0.07 21.63 7.46
N ALA A 159 -0.98 22.28 7.98
CA ALA A 159 -2.34 22.11 7.48
C ALA A 159 -2.48 22.57 6.01
N GLY A 160 -1.95 23.77 5.69
CA GLY A 160 -1.94 24.29 4.33
C GLY A 160 -1.18 23.43 3.34
N TYR A 161 0.00 22.97 3.71
CA TYR A 161 0.80 22.05 2.89
C TYR A 161 0.10 20.69 2.65
N SER A 162 -0.51 20.14 3.70
CA SER A 162 -1.26 18.89 3.59
C SER A 162 -2.45 19.01 2.65
N ALA A 163 -3.16 20.14 2.69
CA ALA A 163 -4.25 20.44 1.75
C ALA A 163 -3.73 20.59 0.31
N ALA A 164 -2.63 21.30 0.12
CA ALA A 164 -2.02 21.49 -1.20
C ALA A 164 -1.56 20.16 -1.82
N ILE A 165 -0.93 19.27 -1.04
CA ILE A 165 -0.55 17.92 -1.52
C ILE A 165 -1.79 17.12 -1.94
N LYS A 166 -2.86 17.15 -1.15
CA LYS A 166 -4.10 16.42 -1.50
C LYS A 166 -4.72 16.92 -2.80
N LEU A 167 -4.76 18.24 -2.99
CA LEU A 167 -5.24 18.85 -4.24
C LEU A 167 -4.34 18.47 -5.43
N ASN A 168 -3.02 18.54 -5.26
CA ASN A 168 -2.07 18.16 -6.30
C ASN A 168 -2.21 16.68 -6.68
N THR A 169 -2.35 15.80 -5.69
CA THR A 169 -2.58 14.37 -5.93
C THR A 169 -3.88 14.13 -6.70
N PHE A 170 -4.95 14.83 -6.33
CA PHE A 170 -6.24 14.74 -7.02
C PHE A 170 -6.11 15.19 -8.49
N THR A 171 -5.41 16.28 -8.75
CA THR A 171 -5.21 16.83 -10.11
C THR A 171 -4.35 15.91 -10.99
N ILE A 172 -3.33 15.25 -10.42
CA ILE A 172 -2.43 14.36 -11.19
C ILE A 172 -3.09 13.00 -11.45
N THR A 173 -4.00 12.56 -10.57
CA THR A 173 -4.65 11.24 -10.68
C THR A 173 -5.90 11.29 -11.55
N SER A 174 -6.42 12.47 -11.85
CA SER A 174 -7.58 12.71 -12.74
C SER A 174 -7.16 12.81 -14.19
#